data_d359efee9a110910a8cfed43625748e5
#
_entry.id   d359efee9a110910a8cfed43625748e5
#
_cell.length_a   1.000
_cell.length_b   1.000
_cell.length_c   1.000
_cell.angle_alpha   90.00
_cell.angle_beta   90.00
_cell.angle_gamma   90.00
#
_symmetry.space_group_name_H-M   'P 1'
#
loop_
_entity.id
_entity.type
_entity.pdbx_description
1 polymer ?
#
loop_
_entity_poly.entity_id
_entity_poly.type
_entity_poly.pdbx_seq_one_letter_code
_entity_poly.pdbx_strand_id
1 'polypeptide(L)'
;MVLGGIEAGGTKFVCAVSDNELNIIERLSIPTTTPSETVKKVVDFFKRYPIEALGVGSFGPIDVNKDSKTYGYITNTPKVAWQNYDFVGTLSSALSVPIGWTTDVNAAALGEITFGAAKEKKSCVYITVGTGIGGGAVVNGHLLEGYGHPEMGHLLVRLHEDDSFEGNCPFHHNCLEGLASGPAIEKRLNEKASNLPVEHDYWQIEADYLAQAVMNYTLILSPEMIVFGGGVMKQEHLFPLIREAYSKKIAHYVEVPPLDQYIVPCGLGDNAGIKGCLILAEKTLDKNRTE
;
A
#
# COMPACT_ATOMS: atom_id res chain seq x y z
N MET A 1 6.26 -8.81 -25.47
CA MET A 1 5.69 -9.19 -24.17
C MET A 1 4.64 -8.18 -23.78
N VAL A 2 3.44 -8.63 -23.40
CA VAL A 2 2.37 -7.77 -22.91
C VAL A 2 2.01 -8.24 -21.51
N LEU A 3 2.03 -7.34 -20.53
CA LEU A 3 1.76 -7.67 -19.13
C LEU A 3 0.50 -6.95 -18.64
N GLY A 4 -0.23 -7.62 -17.77
CA GLY A 4 -1.38 -7.07 -17.07
C GLY A 4 -1.07 -6.71 -15.63
N GLY A 5 -1.67 -5.63 -15.13
CA GLY A 5 -1.62 -5.25 -13.72
C GLY A 5 -3.00 -4.91 -13.20
N ILE A 6 -3.29 -5.32 -11.96
CA ILE A 6 -4.49 -4.94 -11.21
C ILE A 6 -4.08 -4.39 -9.85
N GLU A 7 -4.36 -3.12 -9.63
CA GLU A 7 -4.39 -2.53 -8.31
C GLU A 7 -5.84 -2.55 -7.81
N ALA A 8 -6.17 -3.55 -7.01
CA ALA A 8 -7.49 -3.74 -6.45
C ALA A 8 -7.61 -2.94 -5.16
N GLY A 9 -8.09 -1.72 -5.24
CA GLY A 9 -8.35 -0.86 -4.10
C GLY A 9 -9.75 -1.04 -3.51
N GLY A 10 -9.92 -0.67 -2.26
CA GLY A 10 -11.22 -0.78 -1.59
C GLY A 10 -12.33 0.10 -2.19
N THR A 11 -12.02 1.10 -2.97
CA THR A 11 -13.00 2.01 -3.60
C THR A 11 -13.07 1.86 -5.11
N LYS A 12 -11.94 1.59 -5.73
CA LYS A 12 -11.81 1.37 -7.18
C LYS A 12 -10.71 0.36 -7.47
N PHE A 13 -10.87 -0.38 -8.55
CA PHE A 13 -9.80 -1.15 -9.18
C PHE A 13 -9.17 -0.32 -10.28
N VAL A 14 -7.86 -0.37 -10.39
CA VAL A 14 -7.11 0.15 -11.53
C VAL A 14 -6.52 -1.03 -12.27
N CYS A 15 -6.89 -1.19 -13.53
CA CYS A 15 -6.33 -2.18 -14.44
C CYS A 15 -5.42 -1.48 -15.44
N ALA A 16 -4.29 -2.08 -15.76
CA ALA A 16 -3.39 -1.58 -16.80
C ALA A 16 -2.79 -2.72 -17.61
N VAL A 17 -2.47 -2.40 -18.85
CA VAL A 17 -1.69 -3.25 -19.75
C VAL A 17 -0.42 -2.50 -20.10
N SER A 18 0.72 -3.19 -20.14
CA SER A 18 2.01 -2.61 -20.51
C SER A 18 2.71 -3.36 -21.61
N ASP A 19 3.67 -2.67 -22.23
CA ASP A 19 4.67 -3.27 -23.11
C ASP A 19 5.78 -3.98 -22.30
N ASN A 20 6.82 -4.46 -23.00
CA ASN A 20 7.97 -5.13 -22.41
C ASN A 20 8.92 -4.20 -21.63
N GLU A 21 8.76 -2.91 -21.72
CA GLU A 21 9.50 -1.88 -20.96
C GLU A 21 8.70 -1.37 -19.76
N LEU A 22 7.55 -2.01 -19.47
CA LEU A 22 6.60 -1.61 -18.42
C LEU A 22 5.99 -0.22 -18.63
N ASN A 23 5.97 0.27 -19.89
CA ASN A 23 5.20 1.47 -20.23
C ASN A 23 3.72 1.10 -20.31
N ILE A 24 2.87 1.87 -19.65
CA ILE A 24 1.43 1.62 -19.65
C ILE A 24 0.88 1.99 -21.03
N ILE A 25 0.30 0.99 -21.74
CA ILE A 25 -0.34 1.14 -23.04
C ILE A 25 -1.80 1.59 -22.87
N GLU A 26 -2.50 0.96 -21.93
CA GLU A 26 -3.89 1.30 -21.60
C GLU A 26 -4.17 1.13 -20.11
N ARG A 27 -5.08 1.94 -19.60
CA ARG A 27 -5.49 1.96 -18.19
C ARG A 27 -7.01 2.11 -18.11
N LEU A 28 -7.62 1.33 -17.20
CA LEU A 28 -9.04 1.41 -16.90
C LEU A 28 -9.25 1.50 -15.38
N SER A 29 -10.14 2.41 -14.96
CA SER A 29 -10.58 2.47 -13.56
C SER A 29 -12.01 1.94 -13.44
N ILE A 30 -12.23 1.02 -12.50
CA ILE A 30 -13.49 0.33 -12.27
C ILE A 30 -13.90 0.56 -10.81
N PRO A 31 -15.10 1.06 -10.50
CA PRO A 31 -15.59 1.13 -9.12
C PRO A 31 -15.61 -0.26 -8.47
N THR A 32 -15.19 -0.35 -7.21
CA THR A 32 -15.27 -1.58 -6.42
C THR A 32 -16.71 -1.75 -5.93
N THR A 33 -17.43 -2.70 -6.54
CA THR A 33 -18.80 -3.09 -6.18
C THR A 33 -18.80 -4.54 -5.69
N THR A 34 -19.71 -5.38 -6.15
CA THR A 34 -19.67 -6.81 -5.86
C THR A 34 -18.56 -7.51 -6.66
N PRO A 35 -18.03 -8.66 -6.18
CA PRO A 35 -17.05 -9.45 -6.93
C PRO A 35 -17.51 -9.78 -8.36
N SER A 36 -18.75 -10.24 -8.51
CA SER A 36 -19.29 -10.64 -9.81
C SER A 36 -19.30 -9.50 -10.84
N GLU A 37 -19.68 -8.30 -10.44
CA GLU A 37 -19.72 -7.13 -11.32
C GLU A 37 -18.33 -6.58 -11.63
N THR A 38 -17.50 -6.44 -10.58
CA THR A 38 -16.16 -5.85 -10.70
C THR A 38 -15.26 -6.78 -11.50
N VAL A 39 -15.20 -8.07 -11.14
CA VAL A 39 -14.32 -9.05 -11.80
C VAL A 39 -14.73 -9.29 -13.25
N LYS A 40 -16.03 -9.27 -13.54
CA LYS A 40 -16.48 -9.36 -14.94
C LYS A 40 -15.86 -8.24 -15.79
N LYS A 41 -15.91 -6.98 -15.32
CA LYS A 41 -15.33 -5.84 -16.04
C LYS A 41 -13.81 -5.95 -16.18
N VAL A 42 -13.13 -6.43 -15.13
CA VAL A 42 -11.69 -6.72 -15.15
C VAL A 42 -11.34 -7.74 -16.21
N VAL A 43 -12.03 -8.87 -16.24
CA VAL A 43 -11.82 -9.95 -17.23
C VAL A 43 -12.13 -9.47 -18.65
N ASP A 44 -13.24 -8.75 -18.84
CA ASP A 44 -13.61 -8.17 -20.15
C ASP A 44 -12.55 -7.18 -20.65
N PHE A 45 -11.88 -6.43 -19.75
CA PHE A 45 -10.76 -5.56 -20.09
C PHE A 45 -9.56 -6.37 -20.60
N PHE A 46 -9.06 -7.33 -19.81
CA PHE A 46 -7.84 -8.08 -20.15
C PHE A 46 -8.01 -9.03 -21.35
N LYS A 47 -9.19 -9.56 -21.60
CA LYS A 47 -9.46 -10.40 -22.79
C LYS A 47 -9.26 -9.69 -24.14
N ARG A 48 -9.16 -8.36 -24.13
CA ARG A 48 -8.86 -7.57 -25.34
C ARG A 48 -7.37 -7.58 -25.72
N TYR A 49 -6.50 -8.11 -24.83
CA TYR A 49 -5.05 -8.05 -24.99
C TYR A 49 -4.44 -9.44 -24.81
N PRO A 50 -3.36 -9.77 -25.56
CA PRO A 50 -2.63 -11.02 -25.41
C PRO A 50 -1.66 -10.93 -24.22
N ILE A 51 -2.17 -10.73 -22.99
CA ILE A 51 -1.32 -10.67 -21.81
C ILE A 51 -0.67 -12.03 -21.55
N GLU A 52 0.60 -12.03 -21.17
CA GLU A 52 1.40 -13.22 -20.88
C GLU A 52 1.47 -13.53 -19.38
N ALA A 53 1.28 -12.53 -18.53
CA ALA A 53 1.17 -12.66 -17.08
C ALA A 53 0.36 -11.50 -16.49
N LEU A 54 -0.14 -11.71 -15.28
CA LEU A 54 -0.92 -10.73 -14.53
C LEU A 54 -0.35 -10.55 -13.12
N GLY A 55 -0.09 -9.32 -12.72
CA GLY A 55 0.24 -8.99 -11.32
C GLY A 55 -0.95 -8.33 -10.64
N VAL A 56 -1.26 -8.79 -9.44
CA VAL A 56 -2.41 -8.32 -8.66
C VAL A 56 -1.95 -7.86 -7.28
N GLY A 57 -2.14 -6.59 -6.99
CA GLY A 57 -2.04 -6.00 -5.65
C GLY A 57 -3.43 -5.67 -5.12
N SER A 58 -3.82 -6.25 -4.01
CA SER A 58 -5.19 -6.15 -3.51
C SER A 58 -5.27 -5.55 -2.11
N PHE A 59 -6.35 -4.82 -1.86
CA PHE A 59 -6.77 -4.53 -0.50
C PHE A 59 -6.93 -5.84 0.30
N GLY A 60 -6.70 -5.75 1.59
CA GLY A 60 -6.65 -6.92 2.46
C GLY A 60 -7.76 -6.96 3.53
N PRO A 61 -7.58 -7.88 4.48
CA PRO A 61 -6.55 -8.93 4.51
C PRO A 61 -6.68 -9.97 3.39
N ILE A 62 -5.54 -10.47 2.92
CA ILE A 62 -5.47 -11.49 1.85
C ILE A 62 -4.63 -12.69 2.28
N ASP A 63 -4.85 -13.86 1.66
CA ASP A 63 -4.00 -15.01 1.89
C ASP A 63 -2.91 -15.11 0.81
N VAL A 64 -1.66 -14.88 1.23
CA VAL A 64 -0.46 -14.97 0.39
C VAL A 64 0.34 -16.26 0.64
N ASN A 65 -0.07 -17.08 1.62
CA ASN A 65 0.60 -18.32 1.95
C ASN A 65 0.31 -19.39 0.88
N LYS A 66 1.31 -19.75 0.11
CA LYS A 66 1.18 -20.73 -0.99
C LYS A 66 0.81 -22.13 -0.54
N ASP A 67 1.08 -22.47 0.71
CA ASP A 67 0.74 -23.78 1.30
C ASP A 67 -0.69 -23.80 1.86
N SER A 68 -1.37 -22.66 1.87
CA SER A 68 -2.75 -22.53 2.35
C SER A 68 -3.77 -22.98 1.29
N LYS A 69 -4.86 -23.58 1.76
CA LYS A 69 -6.01 -23.93 0.89
C LYS A 69 -6.75 -22.70 0.36
N THR A 70 -6.54 -21.55 0.97
CA THR A 70 -7.15 -20.27 0.62
C THR A 70 -6.15 -19.29 0.02
N TYR A 71 -5.00 -19.79 -0.47
CA TYR A 71 -4.08 -18.95 -1.23
C TYR A 71 -4.81 -18.22 -2.37
N GLY A 72 -4.61 -16.91 -2.46
CA GLY A 72 -5.26 -16.10 -3.49
C GLY A 72 -6.64 -15.54 -3.11
N TYR A 73 -7.10 -15.81 -1.89
CA TYR A 73 -8.36 -15.27 -1.38
C TYR A 73 -8.19 -13.88 -0.75
N ILE A 74 -9.20 -13.04 -0.94
CA ILE A 74 -9.47 -11.92 -0.05
C ILE A 74 -10.21 -12.51 1.16
N THR A 75 -9.66 -12.35 2.37
CA THR A 75 -10.14 -13.07 3.56
C THR A 75 -11.13 -12.24 4.39
N ASN A 76 -10.80 -11.90 5.62
CA ASN A 76 -11.68 -11.21 6.55
C ASN A 76 -11.64 -9.67 6.36
N THR A 77 -12.01 -9.21 5.18
CA THR A 77 -12.05 -7.78 4.84
C THR A 77 -13.30 -7.09 5.41
N PRO A 78 -13.25 -5.77 5.74
CA PRO A 78 -14.45 -4.99 6.06
C PRO A 78 -15.46 -4.91 4.91
N LYS A 79 -15.06 -5.21 3.69
CA LYS A 79 -15.95 -5.27 2.51
C LYS A 79 -16.68 -6.60 2.44
N VAL A 80 -17.81 -6.70 3.12
CA VAL A 80 -18.57 -7.94 3.32
C VAL A 80 -18.77 -8.76 2.05
N ALA A 81 -19.07 -8.13 0.90
CA ALA A 81 -19.26 -8.84 -0.37
C ALA A 81 -17.98 -9.53 -0.90
N TRP A 82 -16.81 -9.13 -0.41
CA TRP A 82 -15.51 -9.67 -0.82
C TRP A 82 -14.92 -10.64 0.20
N GLN A 83 -15.58 -10.88 1.32
CA GLN A 83 -15.08 -11.82 2.33
C GLN A 83 -15.01 -13.25 1.79
N ASN A 84 -13.87 -13.89 2.04
CA ASN A 84 -13.58 -15.27 1.61
C ASN A 84 -13.76 -15.49 0.09
N TYR A 85 -13.45 -14.48 -0.71
CA TYR A 85 -13.57 -14.55 -2.15
C TYR A 85 -12.27 -15.07 -2.79
N ASP A 86 -12.37 -16.17 -3.56
CA ASP A 86 -11.27 -16.72 -4.36
C ASP A 86 -10.98 -15.82 -5.56
N PHE A 87 -10.14 -14.81 -5.36
CA PHE A 87 -9.86 -13.82 -6.38
C PHE A 87 -8.87 -14.33 -7.42
N VAL A 88 -7.76 -14.91 -6.97
CA VAL A 88 -6.74 -15.47 -7.89
C VAL A 88 -7.28 -16.62 -8.69
N GLY A 89 -7.98 -17.59 -8.07
CA GLY A 89 -8.59 -18.72 -8.77
C GLY A 89 -9.61 -18.29 -9.81
N THR A 90 -10.44 -17.28 -9.50
CA THR A 90 -11.41 -16.73 -10.46
C THR A 90 -10.71 -16.09 -11.67
N LEU A 91 -9.66 -15.28 -11.44
CA LEU A 91 -8.90 -14.63 -12.52
C LEU A 91 -8.11 -15.64 -13.34
N SER A 92 -7.47 -16.62 -12.70
CA SER A 92 -6.72 -17.68 -13.36
C SER A 92 -7.60 -18.52 -14.29
N SER A 93 -8.78 -18.90 -13.83
CA SER A 93 -9.75 -19.65 -14.63
C SER A 93 -10.27 -18.86 -15.84
N ALA A 94 -10.40 -17.53 -15.71
CA ALA A 94 -10.96 -16.68 -16.75
C ALA A 94 -9.93 -16.22 -17.81
N LEU A 95 -8.65 -16.06 -17.42
CA LEU A 95 -7.61 -15.47 -18.27
C LEU A 95 -6.53 -16.47 -18.68
N SER A 96 -6.38 -17.58 -17.96
CA SER A 96 -5.42 -18.66 -18.26
C SER A 96 -3.97 -18.19 -18.38
N VAL A 97 -3.55 -17.22 -17.53
CA VAL A 97 -2.18 -16.70 -17.44
C VAL A 97 -1.63 -16.86 -16.02
N PRO A 98 -0.31 -16.92 -15.85
CA PRO A 98 0.30 -16.89 -14.51
C PRO A 98 -0.05 -15.59 -13.79
N ILE A 99 -0.32 -15.70 -12.48
CA ILE A 99 -0.74 -14.56 -11.64
C ILE A 99 0.23 -14.39 -10.48
N GLY A 100 0.84 -13.20 -10.40
CA GLY A 100 1.53 -12.72 -9.19
C GLY A 100 0.52 -12.07 -8.24
N TRP A 101 0.62 -12.38 -6.94
CA TRP A 101 -0.34 -11.99 -5.94
C TRP A 101 0.31 -11.37 -4.70
N THR A 102 -0.14 -10.19 -4.31
CA THR A 102 0.32 -9.49 -3.08
C THR A 102 -0.71 -8.43 -2.66
N THR A 103 -0.42 -7.68 -1.59
CA THR A 103 -1.23 -6.53 -1.18
C THR A 103 -1.00 -5.31 -2.10
N ASP A 104 -1.96 -4.40 -2.16
CA ASP A 104 -1.85 -3.12 -2.89
C ASP A 104 -0.67 -2.27 -2.40
N VAL A 105 -0.40 -2.24 -1.08
CA VAL A 105 0.73 -1.52 -0.49
C VAL A 105 2.08 -2.20 -0.76
N ASN A 106 2.14 -3.53 -0.81
CA ASN A 106 3.34 -4.24 -1.24
C ASN A 106 3.63 -3.98 -2.73
N ALA A 107 2.59 -3.96 -3.57
CA ALA A 107 2.74 -3.56 -4.96
C ALA A 107 3.25 -2.13 -5.06
N ALA A 108 2.72 -1.18 -4.27
CA ALA A 108 3.21 0.19 -4.26
C ALA A 108 4.68 0.29 -3.81
N ALA A 109 5.09 -0.46 -2.78
CA ALA A 109 6.50 -0.55 -2.36
C ALA A 109 7.39 -1.06 -3.49
N LEU A 110 6.93 -2.08 -4.22
CA LEU A 110 7.65 -2.64 -5.38
C LEU A 110 7.75 -1.62 -6.53
N GLY A 111 6.70 -0.84 -6.76
CA GLY A 111 6.70 0.27 -7.72
C GLY A 111 7.73 1.34 -7.35
N GLU A 112 7.70 1.80 -6.11
CA GLU A 112 8.59 2.86 -5.61
C GLU A 112 10.07 2.45 -5.60
N ILE A 113 10.39 1.20 -5.28
CA ILE A 113 11.77 0.74 -5.26
C ILE A 113 12.33 0.48 -6.67
N THR A 114 11.45 0.25 -7.65
CA THR A 114 11.89 -0.01 -9.03
C THR A 114 11.94 1.27 -9.86
N PHE A 115 10.95 2.14 -9.77
CA PHE A 115 10.81 3.31 -10.64
C PHE A 115 10.56 4.63 -9.90
N GLY A 116 10.32 4.59 -8.58
CA GLY A 116 9.90 5.75 -7.79
C GLY A 116 11.00 6.35 -6.92
N ALA A 117 10.58 6.87 -5.78
CA ALA A 117 11.45 7.58 -4.84
C ALA A 117 12.58 6.71 -4.28
N ALA A 118 12.34 5.40 -4.11
CA ALA A 118 13.32 4.45 -3.58
C ALA A 118 14.13 3.72 -4.67
N LYS A 119 14.13 4.23 -5.91
CA LYS A 119 14.96 3.66 -6.99
C LYS A 119 16.43 3.57 -6.54
N GLU A 120 17.09 2.47 -6.89
CA GLU A 120 18.47 2.13 -6.52
C GLU A 120 18.66 1.72 -5.04
N LYS A 121 17.59 1.71 -4.23
CA LYS A 121 17.63 1.15 -2.88
C LYS A 121 17.36 -0.36 -2.92
N LYS A 122 17.82 -1.07 -1.88
CA LYS A 122 17.54 -2.50 -1.68
C LYS A 122 16.44 -2.74 -0.67
N SER A 123 16.19 -1.76 0.19
CA SER A 123 15.19 -1.87 1.27
C SER A 123 14.42 -0.57 1.42
N CYS A 124 13.11 -0.63 1.33
CA CYS A 124 12.24 0.51 1.60
C CYS A 124 10.93 0.07 2.27
N VAL A 125 10.32 0.99 2.97
CA VAL A 125 8.93 0.86 3.46
C VAL A 125 8.07 1.89 2.74
N TYR A 126 6.98 1.45 2.15
CA TYR A 126 5.94 2.33 1.61
C TYR A 126 4.76 2.36 2.58
N ILE A 127 4.28 3.55 2.90
CA ILE A 127 3.13 3.76 3.79
C ILE A 127 2.11 4.60 3.06
N THR A 128 0.88 4.12 2.94
CA THR A 128 -0.24 4.92 2.46
C THR A 128 -1.05 5.44 3.64
N VAL A 129 -1.34 6.75 3.67
CA VAL A 129 -2.24 7.38 4.65
C VAL A 129 -3.40 7.98 3.88
N GLY A 130 -4.55 7.32 3.95
CA GLY A 130 -5.75 7.67 3.17
C GLY A 130 -7.04 7.29 3.89
N THR A 131 -7.93 6.53 3.22
CA THR A 131 -9.15 5.96 3.85
C THR A 131 -8.79 5.00 4.98
N GLY A 132 -7.66 4.31 4.87
CA GLY A 132 -7.01 3.56 5.93
C GLY A 132 -5.54 3.90 5.96
N ILE A 133 -4.77 3.18 6.78
CA ILE A 133 -3.30 3.20 6.75
C ILE A 133 -2.82 1.79 6.46
N GLY A 134 -2.07 1.64 5.38
CA GLY A 134 -1.42 0.40 5.02
C GLY A 134 0.08 0.60 4.86
N GLY A 135 0.84 -0.48 4.99
CA GLY A 135 2.28 -0.46 4.75
C GLY A 135 2.75 -1.71 4.05
N GLY A 136 3.61 -1.50 3.04
CA GLY A 136 4.32 -2.56 2.34
C GLY A 136 5.82 -2.35 2.46
N ALA A 137 6.59 -3.42 2.46
CA ALA A 137 8.03 -3.33 2.58
C ALA A 137 8.75 -4.21 1.58
N VAL A 138 9.86 -3.69 1.09
CA VAL A 138 10.89 -4.45 0.37
C VAL A 138 12.13 -4.50 1.26
N VAL A 139 12.64 -5.69 1.53
CA VAL A 139 13.85 -5.92 2.33
C VAL A 139 14.83 -6.73 1.51
N ASN A 140 16.02 -6.18 1.27
CA ASN A 140 17.05 -6.79 0.42
C ASN A 140 16.53 -7.23 -0.97
N GLY A 141 15.68 -6.41 -1.59
CA GLY A 141 15.11 -6.65 -2.93
C GLY A 141 13.91 -7.59 -2.97
N HIS A 142 13.46 -8.11 -1.82
CA HIS A 142 12.31 -9.00 -1.70
C HIS A 142 11.17 -8.35 -0.93
N LEU A 143 9.94 -8.59 -1.37
CA LEU A 143 8.76 -8.22 -0.58
C LEU A 143 8.80 -8.90 0.79
N LEU A 144 8.45 -8.16 1.83
CA LEU A 144 8.36 -8.69 3.19
C LEU A 144 7.10 -9.54 3.32
N GLU A 145 7.32 -10.83 3.43
CA GLU A 145 6.29 -11.85 3.64
C GLU A 145 6.77 -12.80 4.75
N GLY A 146 5.83 -13.35 5.49
CA GLY A 146 6.09 -14.35 6.52
C GLY A 146 5.03 -15.44 6.47
N TYR A 147 4.35 -15.71 7.58
CA TYR A 147 3.15 -16.56 7.60
C TYR A 147 2.04 -15.96 6.72
N GLY A 148 1.96 -14.63 6.67
CA GLY A 148 1.09 -13.84 5.84
C GLY A 148 1.78 -12.53 5.47
N HIS A 149 1.03 -11.54 5.03
CA HIS A 149 1.53 -10.18 4.81
C HIS A 149 1.44 -9.34 6.09
N PRO A 150 2.36 -8.37 6.30
CA PRO A 150 2.26 -7.43 7.41
C PRO A 150 1.03 -6.52 7.30
N GLU A 151 0.41 -6.21 8.45
CA GLU A 151 -0.64 -5.21 8.61
C GLU A 151 -0.09 -3.99 9.37
N MET A 152 0.85 -3.29 8.73
CA MET A 152 1.66 -2.23 9.35
C MET A 152 0.84 -1.03 9.83
N GLY A 153 -0.31 -0.76 9.21
CA GLY A 153 -1.21 0.32 9.62
C GLY A 153 -1.89 0.10 10.96
N HIS A 154 -1.88 -1.14 11.46
CA HIS A 154 -2.52 -1.48 12.74
C HIS A 154 -1.55 -1.58 13.91
N LEU A 155 -0.32 -1.11 13.77
CA LEU A 155 0.60 -1.06 14.90
C LEU A 155 0.05 -0.14 16.01
N LEU A 156 0.35 -0.49 17.26
CA LEU A 156 -0.03 0.33 18.40
C LEU A 156 0.94 1.52 18.55
N VAL A 157 0.40 2.68 18.75
CA VAL A 157 1.12 3.92 19.03
C VAL A 157 0.69 4.49 20.38
N ARG A 158 1.52 5.31 20.99
CA ARG A 158 1.15 6.04 22.20
C ARG A 158 0.23 7.20 21.84
N LEU A 159 -0.85 7.34 22.59
CA LEU A 159 -1.72 8.51 22.45
C LEU A 159 -0.92 9.79 22.75
N HIS A 160 -1.10 10.79 21.89
CA HIS A 160 -0.51 12.11 22.11
C HIS A 160 -1.12 12.76 23.35
N GLU A 161 -0.34 13.51 24.14
CA GLU A 161 -0.80 14.08 25.41
C GLU A 161 -1.97 15.07 25.25
N ASP A 162 -2.03 15.76 24.12
CA ASP A 162 -3.10 16.70 23.78
C ASP A 162 -4.25 16.05 22.98
N ASP A 163 -4.25 14.71 22.80
CA ASP A 163 -5.30 14.02 22.06
C ASP A 163 -6.14 13.15 22.99
N SER A 164 -7.45 13.42 23.04
CA SER A 164 -8.41 12.63 23.77
C SER A 164 -9.29 11.71 22.88
N PHE A 165 -8.95 11.60 21.60
CA PHE A 165 -9.70 10.80 20.64
C PHE A 165 -9.51 9.31 20.89
N GLU A 166 -10.60 8.57 21.05
CA GLU A 166 -10.58 7.13 21.37
C GLU A 166 -10.17 6.24 20.19
N GLY A 167 -10.11 6.81 19.00
CA GLY A 167 -9.77 6.08 17.76
C GLY A 167 -10.98 5.70 16.92
N ASN A 168 -10.71 5.26 15.68
CA ASN A 168 -11.73 4.94 14.68
C ASN A 168 -11.56 3.53 14.05
N CYS A 169 -10.58 2.75 14.49
CA CYS A 169 -10.41 1.38 13.97
C CYS A 169 -11.46 0.45 14.61
N PRO A 170 -12.21 -0.34 13.81
CA PRO A 170 -13.23 -1.24 14.34
C PRO A 170 -12.66 -2.43 15.15
N PHE A 171 -11.35 -2.73 14.98
CA PHE A 171 -10.69 -3.86 15.66
C PHE A 171 -9.85 -3.43 16.86
N HIS A 172 -9.05 -2.38 16.70
CA HIS A 172 -8.03 -1.98 17.69
C HIS A 172 -8.27 -0.59 18.28
N HIS A 173 -9.35 0.09 17.89
CA HIS A 173 -9.70 1.47 18.28
C HIS A 173 -8.55 2.46 17.99
N ASN A 174 -7.54 2.51 18.83
CA ASN A 174 -6.44 3.48 18.83
C ASN A 174 -5.11 2.98 18.25
N CYS A 175 -5.14 2.04 17.31
CA CYS A 175 -3.96 1.76 16.50
C CYS A 175 -3.64 2.94 15.57
N LEU A 176 -2.51 2.90 14.85
CA LEU A 176 -2.08 3.97 13.95
C LEU A 176 -3.20 4.38 12.97
N GLU A 177 -3.83 3.42 12.28
CA GLU A 177 -4.96 3.71 11.38
C GLU A 177 -6.13 4.35 12.12
N GLY A 178 -6.43 3.84 13.31
CA GLY A 178 -7.52 4.36 14.15
C GLY A 178 -7.32 5.81 14.60
N LEU A 179 -6.08 6.27 14.66
CA LEU A 179 -5.73 7.61 15.13
C LEU A 179 -5.38 8.58 14.00
N ALA A 180 -4.75 8.12 12.92
CA ALA A 180 -4.12 8.96 11.91
C ALA A 180 -4.66 8.77 10.48
N SER A 181 -5.68 7.94 10.25
CA SER A 181 -6.30 7.84 8.93
C SER A 181 -7.19 9.05 8.60
N GLY A 182 -7.46 9.29 7.32
CA GLY A 182 -8.37 10.36 6.88
C GLY A 182 -9.73 10.34 7.60
N PRO A 183 -10.43 9.19 7.71
CA PRO A 183 -11.65 9.07 8.52
C PRO A 183 -11.45 9.34 10.02
N ALA A 184 -10.29 9.01 10.59
CA ALA A 184 -9.98 9.33 11.97
C ALA A 184 -9.86 10.86 12.18
N ILE A 185 -9.20 11.55 11.25
CA ILE A 185 -9.10 13.02 11.23
C ILE A 185 -10.51 13.63 11.13
N GLU A 186 -11.30 13.18 10.13
CA GLU A 186 -12.64 13.70 9.90
C GLU A 186 -13.56 13.49 11.13
N LYS A 187 -13.51 12.31 11.75
CA LYS A 187 -14.31 12.01 12.95
C LYS A 187 -13.88 12.83 14.16
N ARG A 188 -12.56 13.06 14.34
CA ARG A 188 -12.01 13.86 15.46
C ARG A 188 -12.37 15.34 15.34
N LEU A 189 -12.24 15.90 14.13
CA LEU A 189 -12.35 17.34 13.90
C LEU A 189 -13.68 17.78 13.27
N ASN A 190 -14.51 16.82 12.87
CA ASN A 190 -15.71 17.05 12.04
C ASN A 190 -15.39 17.81 10.73
N GLU A 191 -14.18 17.63 10.23
CA GLU A 191 -13.66 18.28 9.04
C GLU A 191 -12.66 17.36 8.31
N LYS A 192 -12.69 17.37 6.97
CA LYS A 192 -11.75 16.57 6.17
C LYS A 192 -10.35 17.15 6.22
N ALA A 193 -9.35 16.27 6.25
CA ALA A 193 -7.94 16.65 6.18
C ALA A 193 -7.62 17.62 5.03
N SER A 194 -8.26 17.45 3.86
CA SER A 194 -8.08 18.32 2.69
C SER A 194 -8.55 19.76 2.89
N ASN A 195 -9.39 20.02 3.87
CA ASN A 195 -9.98 21.33 4.14
C ASN A 195 -9.30 22.05 5.32
N LEU A 196 -8.46 21.34 6.09
CA LEU A 196 -7.78 21.93 7.24
C LEU A 196 -6.69 22.92 6.77
N PRO A 197 -6.61 24.11 7.37
CA PRO A 197 -5.49 25.04 7.13
C PRO A 197 -4.14 24.41 7.43
N VAL A 198 -3.11 24.84 6.71
CA VAL A 198 -1.73 24.37 6.92
C VAL A 198 -1.23 24.64 8.35
N GLU A 199 -1.70 25.71 8.95
CA GLU A 199 -1.34 26.17 10.30
C GLU A 199 -2.19 25.52 11.41
N HIS A 200 -3.09 24.58 11.09
CA HIS A 200 -3.95 23.93 12.07
C HIS A 200 -3.12 23.08 13.05
N ASP A 201 -3.29 23.28 14.36
CA ASP A 201 -2.49 22.62 15.42
C ASP A 201 -2.53 21.10 15.36
N TYR A 202 -3.62 20.52 14.85
CA TYR A 202 -3.76 19.07 14.68
C TYR A 202 -2.61 18.45 13.87
N TRP A 203 -2.00 19.16 12.95
CA TRP A 203 -0.92 18.60 12.12
C TRP A 203 0.31 18.19 12.95
N GLN A 204 0.51 18.78 14.14
CA GLN A 204 1.54 18.32 15.08
C GLN A 204 1.20 16.95 15.66
N ILE A 205 -0.08 16.73 16.00
CA ILE A 205 -0.58 15.44 16.51
C ILE A 205 -0.48 14.36 15.42
N GLU A 206 -0.92 14.66 14.20
CA GLU A 206 -0.79 13.76 13.05
C GLU A 206 0.65 13.36 12.77
N ALA A 207 1.54 14.36 12.73
CA ALA A 207 2.97 14.15 12.53
C ALA A 207 3.60 13.30 13.65
N ASP A 208 3.15 13.45 14.89
CA ASP A 208 3.61 12.65 16.02
C ASP A 208 3.26 11.17 15.85
N TYR A 209 2.01 10.85 15.46
CA TYR A 209 1.60 9.48 15.21
C TYR A 209 2.38 8.83 14.06
N LEU A 210 2.53 9.57 12.95
CA LEU A 210 3.30 9.09 11.80
C LEU A 210 4.79 8.91 12.13
N ALA A 211 5.36 9.80 12.93
CA ALA A 211 6.74 9.69 13.41
C ALA A 211 6.96 8.49 14.34
N GLN A 212 5.98 8.12 15.17
CA GLN A 212 6.03 6.90 15.97
C GLN A 212 6.06 5.66 15.07
N ALA A 213 5.26 5.65 14.00
CA ALA A 213 5.28 4.57 13.01
C ALA A 213 6.65 4.47 12.32
N VAL A 214 7.19 5.59 11.84
CA VAL A 214 8.54 5.67 11.24
C VAL A 214 9.58 5.10 12.19
N MET A 215 9.56 5.50 13.47
CA MET A 215 10.49 4.99 14.48
C MET A 215 10.39 3.46 14.62
N ASN A 216 9.19 2.92 14.71
CA ASN A 216 8.99 1.47 14.82
C ASN A 216 9.53 0.73 13.59
N TYR A 217 9.23 1.21 12.38
CA TYR A 217 9.73 0.59 11.15
C TYR A 217 11.24 0.72 11.02
N THR A 218 11.82 1.85 11.45
CA THR A 218 13.28 2.02 11.50
C THR A 218 13.93 0.99 12.41
N LEU A 219 13.41 0.83 13.62
CA LEU A 219 13.99 -0.08 14.63
C LEU A 219 13.80 -1.56 14.30
N ILE A 220 12.76 -1.92 13.55
CA ILE A 220 12.45 -3.32 13.21
C ILE A 220 13.07 -3.75 11.88
N LEU A 221 12.96 -2.90 10.84
CA LEU A 221 13.32 -3.26 9.47
C LEU A 221 14.59 -2.59 8.96
N SER A 222 15.03 -1.50 9.62
CA SER A 222 16.20 -0.71 9.22
C SER A 222 16.21 -0.42 7.70
N PRO A 223 15.13 0.18 7.13
CA PRO A 223 15.07 0.43 5.70
C PRO A 223 16.03 1.55 5.31
N GLU A 224 16.40 1.62 4.04
CA GLU A 224 17.20 2.73 3.48
C GLU A 224 16.33 3.96 3.21
N MET A 225 15.01 3.80 3.13
CA MET A 225 14.06 4.88 2.84
C MET A 225 12.65 4.49 3.29
N ILE A 226 11.90 5.48 3.77
CA ILE A 226 10.47 5.38 4.07
C ILE A 226 9.72 6.35 3.15
N VAL A 227 8.82 5.79 2.35
CA VAL A 227 8.06 6.51 1.32
C VAL A 227 6.62 6.64 1.76
N PHE A 228 6.09 7.84 1.77
CA PHE A 228 4.70 8.11 2.12
C PHE A 228 3.86 8.47 0.90
N GLY A 229 2.70 7.81 0.77
CA GLY A 229 1.66 8.10 -0.19
C GLY A 229 0.27 8.20 0.47
N GLY A 230 -0.76 8.25 -0.36
CA GLY A 230 -2.14 8.37 0.09
C GLY A 230 -2.65 9.82 0.17
N GLY A 231 -3.96 9.94 0.37
CA GLY A 231 -4.66 11.23 0.27
C GLY A 231 -4.27 12.25 1.34
N VAL A 232 -4.01 11.80 2.57
CA VAL A 232 -3.58 12.68 3.68
C VAL A 232 -2.19 13.23 3.40
N MET A 233 -1.30 12.43 2.82
CA MET A 233 0.08 12.85 2.53
C MET A 233 0.22 13.84 1.36
N LYS A 234 -0.88 14.21 0.70
CA LYS A 234 -0.92 15.37 -0.22
C LYS A 234 -0.74 16.70 0.52
N GLN A 235 -0.82 16.70 1.83
CA GLN A 235 -0.47 17.78 2.74
C GLN A 235 1.06 17.81 2.92
N GLU A 236 1.78 18.39 1.94
CA GLU A 236 3.25 18.36 1.88
C GLU A 236 3.93 18.95 3.13
N HIS A 237 3.27 19.87 3.84
CA HIS A 237 3.75 20.44 5.09
C HIS A 237 3.87 19.41 6.24
N LEU A 238 3.26 18.24 6.13
CA LEU A 238 3.45 17.14 7.09
C LEU A 238 4.88 16.59 7.09
N PHE A 239 5.57 16.58 5.95
CA PHE A 239 6.91 15.96 5.88
C PHE A 239 7.93 16.60 6.81
N PRO A 240 8.11 17.93 6.84
CA PRO A 240 9.01 18.54 7.83
C PRO A 240 8.58 18.29 9.28
N LEU A 241 7.27 18.26 9.58
CA LEU A 241 6.76 17.98 10.92
C LEU A 241 7.05 16.54 11.36
N ILE A 242 6.83 15.56 10.46
CA ILE A 242 7.15 14.14 10.71
C ILE A 242 8.65 13.96 10.96
N ARG A 243 9.50 14.60 10.15
CA ARG A 243 10.97 14.53 10.29
C ARG A 243 11.43 15.12 11.63
N GLU A 244 10.87 16.24 12.04
CA GLU A 244 11.17 16.86 13.34
C GLU A 244 10.73 15.96 14.50
N ALA A 245 9.49 15.47 14.47
CA ALA A 245 8.95 14.58 15.50
C ALA A 245 9.74 13.27 15.58
N TYR A 246 10.10 12.69 14.44
CA TYR A 246 10.94 11.49 14.37
C TYR A 246 12.32 11.71 14.95
N SER A 247 12.99 12.82 14.60
CA SER A 247 14.32 13.17 15.14
C SER A 247 14.33 13.21 16.67
N LYS A 248 13.30 13.82 17.25
CA LYS A 248 13.12 13.86 18.72
C LYS A 248 12.93 12.47 19.32
N LYS A 249 12.15 11.62 18.66
CA LYS A 249 11.81 10.27 19.17
C LYS A 249 12.96 9.28 19.04
N ILE A 250 13.66 9.26 17.90
CA ILE A 250 14.78 8.35 17.67
C ILE A 250 16.01 8.71 18.50
N ALA A 251 16.11 9.98 18.91
CA ALA A 251 17.10 10.50 19.85
C ALA A 251 18.56 10.08 19.53
N HIS A 252 18.90 10.02 18.25
CA HIS A 252 20.23 9.58 17.77
C HIS A 252 20.62 8.14 18.17
N TYR A 253 19.65 7.31 18.53
CA TYR A 253 19.90 5.91 18.95
C TYR A 253 20.45 5.06 17.81
N VAL A 254 19.95 5.26 16.58
CA VAL A 254 20.45 4.62 15.36
C VAL A 254 20.74 5.67 14.31
N GLU A 255 21.72 5.39 13.45
CA GLU A 255 22.01 6.23 12.29
C GLU A 255 21.04 5.91 11.15
N VAL A 256 20.55 6.94 10.50
CA VAL A 256 19.72 6.88 9.29
C VAL A 256 20.24 7.89 8.26
N PRO A 257 19.90 7.77 6.98
CA PRO A 257 20.22 8.80 6.00
C PRO A 257 19.68 10.17 6.41
N PRO A 258 20.13 11.28 5.78
CA PRO A 258 19.55 12.60 6.00
C PRO A 258 18.02 12.54 5.90
N LEU A 259 17.31 13.15 6.86
CA LEU A 259 15.86 12.93 7.03
C LEU A 259 15.03 13.36 5.82
N ASP A 260 15.49 14.33 5.06
CA ASP A 260 14.89 14.75 3.78
C ASP A 260 15.05 13.74 2.64
N GLN A 261 16.00 12.81 2.79
CA GLN A 261 16.22 11.67 1.89
C GLN A 261 15.70 10.36 2.47
N TYR A 262 15.43 10.31 3.77
CA TYR A 262 14.96 9.11 4.48
C TYR A 262 13.43 9.01 4.54
N ILE A 263 12.75 10.12 4.84
CA ILE A 263 11.28 10.22 4.94
C ILE A 263 10.81 11.10 3.78
N VAL A 264 10.29 10.47 2.73
CA VAL A 264 10.04 11.14 1.45
C VAL A 264 8.62 10.91 0.93
N PRO A 265 8.11 11.83 0.11
CA PRO A 265 6.86 11.61 -0.61
C PRO A 265 7.01 10.51 -1.67
N CYS A 266 5.89 9.89 -2.02
CA CYS A 266 5.76 8.93 -3.11
C CYS A 266 6.19 9.55 -4.45
N GLY A 267 7.16 8.93 -5.12
CA GLY A 267 7.71 9.41 -6.39
C GLY A 267 6.80 9.11 -7.59
N LEU A 268 6.01 8.04 -7.54
CA LEU A 268 5.11 7.62 -8.61
C LEU A 268 3.68 8.15 -8.45
N GLY A 269 3.37 8.81 -7.33
CA GLY A 269 2.03 9.32 -7.04
C GLY A 269 0.98 8.20 -7.13
N ASP A 270 -0.13 8.47 -7.81
CA ASP A 270 -1.24 7.52 -7.97
C ASP A 270 -0.90 6.33 -8.91
N ASN A 271 0.35 6.19 -9.35
CA ASN A 271 0.79 5.08 -10.20
C ASN A 271 1.64 4.04 -9.44
N ALA A 272 1.97 4.25 -8.16
CA ALA A 272 2.85 3.35 -7.42
C ALA A 272 2.32 1.91 -7.39
N GLY A 273 1.06 1.72 -7.01
CA GLY A 273 0.43 0.40 -6.94
C GLY A 273 0.37 -0.29 -8.30
N ILE A 274 -0.17 0.39 -9.32
CA ILE A 274 -0.32 -0.24 -10.64
C ILE A 274 1.03 -0.53 -11.32
N LYS A 275 2.04 0.33 -11.16
CA LYS A 275 3.40 0.04 -11.63
C LYS A 275 3.99 -1.17 -10.90
N GLY A 276 3.80 -1.28 -9.60
CA GLY A 276 4.20 -2.44 -8.83
C GLY A 276 3.52 -3.74 -9.28
N CYS A 277 2.23 -3.69 -9.63
CA CYS A 277 1.52 -4.84 -10.18
C CYS A 277 2.13 -5.29 -11.52
N LEU A 278 2.51 -4.36 -12.40
CA LEU A 278 3.16 -4.71 -13.67
C LEU A 278 4.53 -5.35 -13.46
N ILE A 279 5.32 -4.85 -12.51
CA ILE A 279 6.61 -5.46 -12.11
C ILE A 279 6.37 -6.86 -11.53
N LEU A 280 5.32 -7.04 -10.72
CA LEU A 280 4.97 -8.35 -10.17
C LEU A 280 4.59 -9.35 -11.27
N ALA A 281 3.87 -8.90 -12.33
CA ALA A 281 3.57 -9.73 -13.50
C ALA A 281 4.87 -10.17 -14.21
N GLU A 282 5.80 -9.25 -14.46
CA GLU A 282 7.10 -9.55 -15.07
C GLU A 282 7.87 -10.61 -14.26
N LYS A 283 8.06 -10.38 -12.94
CA LYS A 283 8.75 -11.33 -12.05
C LYS A 283 8.07 -12.70 -12.04
N THR A 284 6.74 -12.75 -12.14
CA THR A 284 5.97 -14.00 -12.17
C THR A 284 6.20 -14.76 -13.48
N LEU A 285 6.26 -14.05 -14.60
CA LEU A 285 6.51 -14.65 -15.91
C LEU A 285 7.95 -15.22 -15.99
N ASP A 286 8.94 -14.48 -15.51
CA ASP A 286 10.35 -14.91 -15.51
C ASP A 286 10.56 -16.15 -14.65
N LYS A 287 9.90 -16.21 -13.48
CA LYS A 287 9.95 -17.39 -12.62
C LYS A 287 9.39 -18.62 -13.33
N ASN A 288 8.24 -18.52 -13.98
CA ASN A 288 7.62 -19.64 -14.72
C ASN A 288 8.40 -20.10 -15.95
N ARG A 289 9.31 -19.27 -16.48
CA ARG A 289 10.18 -19.66 -17.60
C ARG A 289 11.43 -20.40 -17.14
N THR A 290 11.78 -20.32 -15.87
CA THR A 290 12.97 -20.92 -15.25
C THR A 290 12.66 -22.21 -14.48
N GLU A 291 11.42 -22.46 -14.12
CA GLU A 291 10.89 -23.73 -13.61
C GLU A 291 10.43 -24.66 -14.76
#